data_4eb0a997d646fcf30eb14ff2150f9e8a
#
_entry.id   4eb0a997d646fcf30eb14ff2150f9e8a
#
_cell.length_a   1.000
_cell.length_b   1.000
_cell.length_c   1.000
_cell.angle_alpha   90.00
_cell.angle_beta   90.00
_cell.angle_gamma   90.00
#
_symmetry.space_group_name_H-M   'P 1'
#
loop_
_entity.id
_entity.type
_entity.pdbx_description
1 polymer ?
#
loop_
_entity_poly.entity_id
_entity_poly.type
_entity_poly.pdbx_seq_one_letter_code
_entity_poly.pdbx_strand_id
1 'polypeptide(L)'
;MHGISMGAATTMMVSGEPQRPFVRCFVEDCGYTSVWDEFSFQLKDMFGLPEFPLMYTTGWLCNAKYGWNFREASSLEQVRKCSLPMLFIHGDADTYVPTWMVYPLYEAKSEPKELWIVPGATHAMSYRDYPQEYTERVKKFVGKYIH
;
A
#
# COMPACT_ATOMS: atom_id res chain seq x y z
N MET A 1 6.86 5.90 -9.86
CA MET A 1 6.64 6.49 -8.51
C MET A 1 7.00 5.45 -7.48
N HIS A 2 7.51 5.87 -6.32
CA HIS A 2 7.88 4.96 -5.24
C HIS A 2 7.38 5.54 -3.91
N GLY A 3 6.75 4.73 -3.09
CA GLY A 3 6.24 5.12 -1.78
C GLY A 3 6.45 4.05 -0.72
N ILE A 4 6.57 4.47 0.54
CA ILE A 4 6.75 3.60 1.71
C ILE A 4 5.64 3.90 2.71
N SER A 5 5.03 2.87 3.30
CA SER A 5 3.96 2.97 4.31
C SER A 5 2.76 3.80 3.78
N MET A 6 2.40 4.90 4.42
CA MET A 6 1.38 5.83 3.93
C MET A 6 1.70 6.36 2.52
N GLY A 7 3.00 6.53 2.19
CA GLY A 7 3.43 6.88 0.83
C GLY A 7 3.18 5.77 -0.18
N ALA A 8 3.28 4.50 0.23
CA ALA A 8 2.94 3.35 -0.60
C ALA A 8 1.43 3.30 -0.87
N ALA A 9 0.60 3.49 0.16
CA ALA A 9 -0.85 3.59 -0.01
C ALA A 9 -1.22 4.75 -0.95
N THR A 10 -0.61 5.92 -0.79
CA THR A 10 -0.81 7.08 -1.69
C THR A 10 -0.39 6.73 -3.13
N THR A 11 0.76 6.06 -3.30
CA THR A 11 1.24 5.60 -4.62
C THR A 11 0.25 4.66 -5.28
N MET A 12 -0.31 3.71 -4.53
CA MET A 12 -1.34 2.80 -5.03
C MET A 12 -2.65 3.51 -5.33
N MET A 13 -3.10 4.43 -4.47
CA MET A 13 -4.31 5.22 -4.72
C MET A 13 -4.20 6.07 -5.99
N VAL A 14 -3.04 6.70 -6.22
CA VAL A 14 -2.79 7.46 -7.45
C VAL A 14 -2.70 6.55 -8.68
N SER A 15 -2.25 5.30 -8.52
CA SER A 15 -2.01 4.39 -9.64
C SER A 15 -3.25 4.05 -10.47
N GLY A 16 -4.43 4.12 -9.87
CA GLY A 16 -5.72 3.89 -10.54
C GLY A 16 -6.29 5.10 -11.29
N GLU A 17 -5.66 6.27 -11.12
CA GLU A 17 -6.05 7.50 -11.80
C GLU A 17 -5.34 7.64 -13.16
N PRO A 18 -5.83 8.51 -14.07
CA PRO A 18 -5.16 8.78 -15.34
C PRO A 18 -3.73 9.27 -15.13
N GLN A 19 -2.75 8.53 -15.67
CA GLN A 19 -1.34 8.80 -15.46
C GLN A 19 -0.75 9.74 -16.51
N ARG A 20 0.20 10.56 -16.08
CA ARG A 20 1.02 11.38 -16.98
C ARG A 20 1.97 10.48 -17.80
N PRO A 21 2.31 10.83 -19.07
CA PRO A 21 3.14 9.97 -19.95
C PRO A 21 4.53 9.63 -19.40
N PHE A 22 5.05 10.42 -18.46
CA PHE A 22 6.35 10.17 -17.84
C PHE A 22 6.28 9.21 -16.64
N VAL A 23 5.10 8.85 -16.14
CA VAL A 23 4.92 7.81 -15.12
C VAL A 23 4.93 6.46 -15.82
N ARG A 24 5.91 5.61 -15.53
CA ARG A 24 6.11 4.34 -16.22
C ARG A 24 5.83 3.11 -15.36
N CYS A 25 6.06 3.21 -14.06
CA CYS A 25 5.84 2.12 -13.12
C CYS A 25 5.65 2.65 -11.71
N PHE A 26 5.20 1.76 -10.83
CA PHE A 26 5.01 2.03 -9.42
C PHE A 26 5.81 1.03 -8.58
N VAL A 27 6.31 1.49 -7.43
CA VAL A 27 6.90 0.66 -6.37
C VAL A 27 6.20 1.05 -5.08
N GLU A 28 5.60 0.08 -4.43
CA GLU A 28 5.02 0.25 -3.10
C GLU A 28 5.76 -0.63 -2.10
N ASP A 29 6.00 -0.13 -0.90
CA ASP A 29 6.65 -0.83 0.21
C ASP A 29 5.82 -0.66 1.47
N CYS A 30 5.31 -1.76 2.02
CA CYS A 30 4.47 -1.86 3.22
C CYS A 30 3.22 -0.96 3.21
N GLY A 31 2.53 -0.89 2.07
CA GLY A 31 1.24 -0.20 1.96
C GLY A 31 0.06 -1.06 2.44
N TYR A 32 -1.09 -0.42 2.66
CA TYR A 32 -2.30 -1.05 3.16
C TYR A 32 -3.44 -1.07 2.13
N THR A 33 -4.38 -1.98 2.33
CA THR A 33 -5.54 -2.21 1.45
C THR A 33 -6.49 -1.02 1.38
N SER A 34 -6.77 -0.40 2.52
CA SER A 34 -7.60 0.81 2.63
C SER A 34 -7.32 1.52 3.95
N VAL A 35 -7.68 2.81 4.03
CA VAL A 35 -7.63 3.56 5.30
C VAL A 35 -8.56 2.93 6.32
N TRP A 36 -9.70 2.38 5.90
CA TRP A 36 -10.61 1.67 6.78
C TRP A 36 -9.95 0.45 7.41
N ASP A 37 -9.34 -0.42 6.61
CA ASP A 37 -8.74 -1.67 7.11
C ASP A 37 -7.57 -1.39 8.05
N GLU A 38 -6.71 -0.43 7.69
CA GLU A 38 -5.57 -0.04 8.51
C GLU A 38 -6.01 0.55 9.85
N PHE A 39 -6.95 1.49 9.85
CA PHE A 39 -7.42 2.10 11.08
C PHE A 39 -8.22 1.13 11.95
N SER A 40 -9.00 0.23 11.35
CA SER A 40 -9.70 -0.83 12.09
C SER A 40 -8.71 -1.80 12.76
N PHE A 41 -7.65 -2.16 12.03
CA PHE A 41 -6.59 -3.00 12.58
C PHE A 41 -5.89 -2.31 13.75
N GLN A 42 -5.45 -1.06 13.58
CA GLN A 42 -4.76 -0.29 14.60
C GLN A 42 -5.65 -0.02 15.83
N LEU A 43 -6.93 0.25 15.61
CA LEU A 43 -7.89 0.45 16.72
C LEU A 43 -7.99 -0.79 17.59
N LYS A 44 -8.01 -1.96 16.98
CA LYS A 44 -8.06 -3.24 17.70
C LYS A 44 -6.72 -3.58 18.35
N ASP A 45 -5.61 -3.41 17.63
CA ASP A 45 -4.28 -3.78 18.10
C ASP A 45 -3.80 -2.88 19.24
N MET A 46 -3.89 -1.56 19.09
CA MET A 46 -3.38 -0.59 20.07
C MET A 46 -4.30 -0.37 21.26
N PHE A 47 -5.62 -0.44 21.05
CA PHE A 47 -6.62 -0.04 22.07
C PHE A 47 -7.55 -1.17 22.48
N GLY A 48 -7.52 -2.32 21.80
CA GLY A 48 -8.45 -3.43 22.05
C GLY A 48 -9.91 -3.08 21.76
N LEU A 49 -10.17 -2.05 20.97
CA LEU A 49 -11.52 -1.54 20.71
C LEU A 49 -12.08 -2.11 19.41
N PRO A 50 -13.41 -2.39 19.37
CA PRO A 50 -14.09 -2.81 18.14
C PRO A 50 -14.28 -1.61 17.18
N GLU A 51 -14.47 -1.91 15.91
CA GLU A 51 -14.78 -0.91 14.88
C GLU A 51 -16.02 -0.07 15.21
N PHE A 52 -17.08 -0.74 15.67
CA PHE A 52 -18.32 -0.07 16.05
C PHE A 52 -18.26 0.34 17.54
N PRO A 53 -18.67 1.58 17.89
CA PRO A 53 -19.22 2.61 16.99
C PRO A 53 -18.15 3.57 16.40
N LEU A 54 -16.87 3.50 16.86
CA LEU A 54 -15.86 4.53 16.64
C LEU A 54 -15.56 4.77 15.17
N MET A 55 -15.24 3.73 14.42
CA MET A 55 -14.90 3.85 12.99
C MET A 55 -16.09 4.43 12.18
N TYR A 56 -17.30 4.03 12.52
CA TYR A 56 -18.52 4.50 11.83
C TYR A 56 -18.81 5.97 12.11
N THR A 57 -18.76 6.37 13.39
CA THR A 57 -19.01 7.77 13.79
C THR A 57 -17.91 8.70 13.27
N THR A 58 -16.66 8.27 13.35
CA THR A 58 -15.52 9.04 12.82
C THR A 58 -15.57 9.15 11.30
N GLY A 59 -15.88 8.06 10.60
CA GLY A 59 -16.07 8.07 9.14
C GLY A 59 -17.23 8.99 8.71
N TRP A 60 -18.35 8.97 9.42
CA TRP A 60 -19.46 9.90 9.19
C TRP A 60 -19.06 11.36 9.40
N LEU A 61 -18.36 11.65 10.51
CA LEU A 61 -17.89 12.99 10.81
C LEU A 61 -16.87 13.50 9.78
N CYS A 62 -15.96 12.62 9.35
CA CYS A 62 -15.00 12.92 8.30
C CYS A 62 -15.70 13.27 6.99
N ASN A 63 -16.71 12.48 6.61
CA ASN A 63 -17.51 12.76 5.42
C ASN A 63 -18.27 14.09 5.52
N ALA A 64 -18.90 14.37 6.67
CA ALA A 64 -19.63 15.61 6.90
C ALA A 64 -18.73 16.85 6.85
N LYS A 65 -17.46 16.74 7.33
CA LYS A 65 -16.53 17.86 7.44
C LYS A 65 -15.67 18.06 6.18
N TYR A 66 -15.27 16.96 5.54
CA TYR A 66 -14.25 16.98 4.46
C TYR A 66 -14.77 16.44 3.13
N GLY A 67 -15.98 15.88 3.07
CA GLY A 67 -16.58 15.38 1.84
C GLY A 67 -16.08 14.01 1.38
N TRP A 68 -15.35 13.25 2.24
CA TRP A 68 -14.91 11.88 1.96
C TRP A 68 -14.91 11.04 3.24
N ASN A 69 -14.92 9.72 3.09
CA ASN A 69 -14.86 8.81 4.21
C ASN A 69 -13.74 7.77 4.06
N PHE A 70 -13.40 7.07 5.14
CA PHE A 70 -12.28 6.13 5.17
C PHE A 70 -12.44 4.93 4.23
N ARG A 71 -13.66 4.58 3.83
CA ARG A 71 -13.92 3.48 2.89
C ARG A 71 -13.62 3.85 1.44
N GLU A 72 -13.72 5.13 1.11
CA GLU A 72 -13.40 5.64 -0.24
C GLU A 72 -11.89 5.65 -0.50
N ALA A 73 -11.07 5.80 0.54
CA ALA A 73 -9.62 5.77 0.46
C ALA A 73 -9.13 4.31 0.42
N SER A 74 -9.33 3.64 -0.71
CA SER A 74 -9.00 2.24 -0.94
C SER A 74 -7.89 2.08 -1.98
N SER A 75 -6.71 1.65 -1.52
CA SER A 75 -5.61 1.23 -2.40
C SER A 75 -6.02 0.04 -3.26
N LEU A 76 -6.78 -0.90 -2.69
CA LEU A 76 -7.25 -2.11 -3.36
C LEU A 76 -8.09 -1.80 -4.60
N GLU A 77 -9.05 -0.87 -4.48
CA GLU A 77 -9.90 -0.48 -5.60
C GLU A 77 -9.12 0.26 -6.70
N GLN A 78 -8.12 1.03 -6.34
CA GLN A 78 -7.31 1.77 -7.30
C GLN A 78 -6.28 0.86 -7.99
N VAL A 79 -5.67 -0.07 -7.28
CA VAL A 79 -4.74 -1.05 -7.85
C VAL A 79 -5.42 -1.93 -8.92
N ARG A 80 -6.69 -2.28 -8.74
CA ARG A 80 -7.48 -3.00 -9.77
C ARG A 80 -7.57 -2.26 -11.10
N LYS A 81 -7.59 -0.94 -11.07
CA LYS A 81 -7.69 -0.08 -12.26
C LYS A 81 -6.31 0.19 -12.90
N CYS A 82 -5.23 -0.04 -12.16
CA CYS A 82 -3.89 0.27 -12.59
C CYS A 82 -3.42 -0.68 -13.70
N SER A 83 -3.12 -0.14 -14.87
CA SER A 83 -2.55 -0.89 -15.99
C SER A 83 -1.02 -0.85 -16.07
N LEU A 84 -0.38 0.09 -15.34
CA LEU A 84 1.08 0.23 -15.34
C LEU A 84 1.74 -0.81 -14.43
N PRO A 85 3.00 -1.19 -14.71
CA PRO A 85 3.75 -2.13 -13.88
C PRO A 85 3.84 -1.71 -12.42
N MET A 86 3.73 -2.67 -11.49
CA MET A 86 3.83 -2.42 -10.05
C MET A 86 4.68 -3.48 -9.36
N LEU A 87 5.65 -3.03 -8.54
CA LEU A 87 6.41 -3.86 -7.62
C LEU A 87 5.85 -3.66 -6.22
N PHE A 88 5.47 -4.77 -5.59
CA PHE A 88 5.03 -4.85 -4.21
C PHE A 88 6.16 -5.35 -3.33
N ILE A 89 6.44 -4.64 -2.24
CA ILE A 89 7.45 -5.00 -1.24
C ILE A 89 6.78 -4.99 0.13
N HIS A 90 7.01 -6.01 0.96
CA HIS A 90 6.46 -6.04 2.32
C HIS A 90 7.30 -6.91 3.23
N GLY A 91 7.55 -6.48 4.46
CA GLY A 91 8.21 -7.29 5.46
C GLY A 91 7.29 -8.40 6.01
N ASP A 92 7.80 -9.62 6.19
CA ASP A 92 7.00 -10.72 6.76
C ASP A 92 6.82 -10.63 8.29
N ALA A 93 7.58 -9.76 8.94
CA ALA A 93 7.47 -9.44 10.37
C ALA A 93 6.79 -8.07 10.63
N ASP A 94 6.12 -7.50 9.62
CA ASP A 94 5.40 -6.24 9.77
C ASP A 94 4.10 -6.46 10.57
N THR A 95 4.07 -5.93 11.79
CA THR A 95 2.91 -5.97 12.69
C THR A 95 2.15 -4.65 12.72
N TYR A 96 2.70 -3.59 12.15
CA TYR A 96 2.04 -2.28 12.08
C TYR A 96 1.08 -2.21 10.89
N VAL A 97 1.58 -2.43 9.66
CA VAL A 97 0.74 -2.76 8.51
C VAL A 97 0.89 -4.26 8.26
N PRO A 98 -0.07 -5.09 8.67
CA PRO A 98 0.11 -6.53 8.64
C PRO A 98 0.43 -7.07 7.26
N THR A 99 1.39 -7.96 7.15
CA THR A 99 1.86 -8.54 5.88
C THR A 99 0.73 -9.13 5.04
N TRP A 100 -0.36 -9.63 5.66
CA TRP A 100 -1.49 -10.17 4.90
C TRP A 100 -2.13 -9.14 3.95
N MET A 101 -1.98 -7.82 4.21
CA MET A 101 -2.58 -6.78 3.36
C MET A 101 -1.97 -6.71 1.96
N VAL A 102 -0.71 -7.12 1.78
CA VAL A 102 -0.07 -7.10 0.45
C VAL A 102 -0.66 -8.13 -0.50
N TYR A 103 -1.12 -9.27 -0.01
CA TYR A 103 -1.61 -10.35 -0.86
C TYR A 103 -2.86 -9.98 -1.68
N PRO A 104 -3.95 -9.47 -1.09
CA PRO A 104 -5.10 -9.03 -1.87
C PRO A 104 -4.76 -7.86 -2.82
N LEU A 105 -3.82 -6.98 -2.47
CA LEU A 105 -3.33 -5.93 -3.35
C LEU A 105 -2.63 -6.52 -4.57
N TYR A 106 -1.70 -7.46 -4.34
CA TYR A 106 -0.99 -8.16 -5.40
C TYR A 106 -1.93 -8.96 -6.30
N GLU A 107 -2.89 -9.69 -5.72
CA GLU A 107 -3.87 -10.47 -6.48
C GLU A 107 -4.77 -9.58 -7.35
N ALA A 108 -5.22 -8.46 -6.81
CA ALA A 108 -6.10 -7.53 -7.51
C ALA A 108 -5.43 -6.80 -8.69
N LYS A 109 -4.10 -6.65 -8.65
CA LYS A 109 -3.31 -6.01 -9.71
C LYS A 109 -3.19 -6.92 -10.93
N SER A 110 -3.57 -6.41 -12.10
CA SER A 110 -3.28 -7.06 -13.39
C SER A 110 -1.78 -7.04 -13.70
N GLU A 111 -1.30 -7.93 -14.56
CA GLU A 111 0.09 -7.90 -15.05
C GLU A 111 0.39 -6.58 -15.82
N PRO A 112 1.65 -6.08 -15.81
CA PRO A 112 2.83 -6.64 -15.13
C PRO A 112 2.89 -6.29 -13.63
N LYS A 113 3.25 -7.28 -12.81
CA LYS A 113 3.43 -7.13 -11.36
C LYS A 113 4.54 -8.02 -10.82
N GLU A 114 5.18 -7.60 -9.75
CA GLU A 114 6.17 -8.40 -9.00
C GLU A 114 5.90 -8.26 -7.50
N LEU A 115 6.21 -9.29 -6.74
CA LEU A 115 6.11 -9.31 -5.28
C LEU A 115 7.43 -9.75 -4.66
N TRP A 116 7.86 -9.02 -3.64
CA TRP A 116 8.96 -9.40 -2.78
C TRP A 116 8.57 -9.29 -1.32
N ILE A 117 8.44 -10.46 -0.67
CA ILE A 117 8.30 -10.54 0.79
C ILE A 117 9.68 -10.55 1.40
N VAL A 118 9.96 -9.58 2.27
CA VAL A 118 11.28 -9.35 2.87
C VAL A 118 11.39 -10.11 4.20
N PRO A 119 12.26 -11.15 4.29
CA PRO A 119 12.34 -11.98 5.48
C PRO A 119 12.76 -11.19 6.72
N GLY A 120 12.01 -11.32 7.81
CA GLY A 120 12.33 -10.70 9.12
C GLY A 120 12.17 -9.18 9.17
N ALA A 121 11.86 -8.52 8.06
CA ALA A 121 11.70 -7.07 8.06
C ALA A 121 10.39 -6.66 8.74
N THR A 122 10.49 -5.70 9.66
CA THR A 122 9.36 -5.04 10.29
C THR A 122 8.89 -3.85 9.46
N HIS A 123 7.91 -3.09 9.95
CA HIS A 123 7.32 -1.97 9.23
C HIS A 123 8.34 -0.96 8.72
N ALA A 124 8.35 -0.72 7.40
CA ALA A 124 9.22 0.23 6.70
C ALA A 124 10.74 -0.04 6.86
N MET A 125 11.13 -1.27 7.23
CA MET A 125 12.53 -1.64 7.46
C MET A 125 13.16 -2.44 6.31
N SER A 126 12.41 -2.75 5.25
CA SER A 126 12.89 -3.52 4.10
C SER A 126 14.22 -2.99 3.52
N TYR A 127 14.31 -1.69 3.31
CA TYR A 127 15.54 -1.06 2.83
C TYR A 127 16.66 -1.07 3.87
N ARG A 128 16.36 -0.79 5.13
CA ARG A 128 17.38 -0.75 6.19
C ARG A 128 18.02 -2.12 6.40
N ASP A 129 17.19 -3.17 6.38
CA ASP A 129 17.66 -4.52 6.73
C ASP A 129 18.33 -5.21 5.52
N TYR A 130 17.91 -4.86 4.28
CA TYR A 130 18.45 -5.42 3.02
C TYR A 130 18.80 -4.34 1.99
N PRO A 131 19.68 -3.38 2.28
CA PRO A 131 19.86 -2.18 1.44
C PRO A 131 20.37 -2.50 0.02
N GLN A 132 21.23 -3.49 -0.10
CA GLN A 132 21.79 -3.90 -1.41
C GLN A 132 20.73 -4.62 -2.25
N GLU A 133 20.11 -5.67 -1.70
CA GLU A 133 19.09 -6.43 -2.40
C GLU A 133 17.88 -5.57 -2.76
N TYR A 134 17.44 -4.71 -1.84
CA TYR A 134 16.35 -3.75 -2.10
C TYR A 134 16.68 -2.86 -3.29
N THR A 135 17.88 -2.27 -3.28
CA THR A 135 18.35 -1.39 -4.35
C THR A 135 18.41 -2.11 -5.69
N GLU A 136 18.95 -3.33 -5.71
CA GLU A 136 19.08 -4.16 -6.92
C GLU A 136 17.71 -4.55 -7.49
N ARG A 137 16.78 -5.00 -6.64
CA ARG A 137 15.42 -5.37 -7.05
C ARG A 137 14.66 -4.18 -7.62
N VAL A 138 14.68 -3.04 -6.91
CA VAL A 138 14.01 -1.82 -7.38
C VAL A 138 14.63 -1.34 -8.69
N LYS A 139 15.97 -1.28 -8.80
CA LYS A 139 16.65 -0.90 -10.05
C LYS A 139 16.34 -1.85 -11.21
N LYS A 140 16.35 -3.15 -10.94
CA LYS A 140 16.05 -4.19 -11.96
C LYS A 140 14.59 -4.04 -12.45
N PHE A 141 13.64 -3.85 -11.53
CA PHE A 141 12.25 -3.66 -11.90
C PHE A 141 12.06 -2.36 -12.69
N VAL A 142 12.49 -1.23 -12.14
CA VAL A 142 12.35 0.09 -12.77
C VAL A 142 13.04 0.16 -14.13
N GLY A 143 14.23 -0.43 -14.25
CA GLY A 143 15.00 -0.47 -15.49
C GLY A 143 14.32 -1.22 -16.66
N LYS A 144 13.30 -2.05 -16.39
CA LYS A 144 12.51 -2.69 -17.46
C LYS A 144 11.56 -1.70 -18.17
N TYR A 145 11.21 -0.57 -17.52
CA TYR A 145 10.14 0.32 -17.96
C TYR A 145 10.57 1.77 -18.18
N ILE A 146 11.78 2.13 -17.72
CA ILE A 146 12.37 3.46 -17.94
C ILE A 146 13.51 3.33 -18.92
N HIS A 147 13.32 3.91 -20.11
CA HIS A 147 14.30 3.97 -21.20
C HIS A 147 14.66 5.42 -21.47
#